data_70b6afbc2c030210d8e909579027ddf9
#
_entry.id   70b6afbc2c030210d8e909579027ddf9
#
_cell.length_a   1.000
_cell.length_b   1.000
_cell.length_c   1.000
_cell.angle_alpha   90.00
_cell.angle_beta   90.00
_cell.angle_gamma   90.00
#
_symmetry.space_group_name_H-M   'P 1'
#
loop_
_entity.id
_entity.type
_entity.pdbx_description
1 polymer ?
#
loop_
_entity_poly.entity_id
_entity_poly.type
_entity_poly.pdbx_seq_one_letter_code
_entity_poly.pdbx_strand_id
1 'polypeptide(L)'
;MARVVIRKDERILTRMADEFEQLAAHLNSPAPITMEIGKFTQACRLVSPLIRHLGVAMKFADIEYSDKVSGIEKAGKSVNTLEDLLDREIQQNTIKRHSSGSRILIRVKRSLEMLKIIFEQTMASSGYSIMDPVNTAYKQVFYPYHGWATRKAVAGALHTLPTKSLFLKRLKLDAQLFIAVGFEFFGIRWRFHSMRVCCSACSG
;
A
#
# COMPACT_ATOMS: atom_id res chain seq x y z
N MET A 1 -21.76 -32.94 -8.17
CA MET A 1 -21.45 -31.49 -7.92
C MET A 1 -20.02 -31.38 -7.44
N ALA A 2 -19.11 -30.96 -8.31
CA ALA A 2 -17.68 -30.81 -7.97
C ALA A 2 -17.52 -29.60 -7.07
N ARG A 3 -17.05 -29.80 -5.84
CA ARG A 3 -16.69 -28.75 -4.90
C ARG A 3 -15.41 -28.06 -5.43
N VAL A 4 -15.57 -26.87 -6.02
CA VAL A 4 -14.44 -26.05 -6.43
C VAL A 4 -13.66 -25.69 -5.15
N VAL A 5 -12.51 -26.31 -4.98
CA VAL A 5 -11.57 -25.98 -3.89
C VAL A 5 -10.89 -24.67 -4.28
N ILE A 6 -11.48 -23.54 -3.89
CA ILE A 6 -10.85 -22.23 -4.03
C ILE A 6 -9.58 -22.23 -3.18
N ARG A 7 -8.42 -22.13 -3.84
CA ARG A 7 -7.12 -22.17 -3.17
C ARG A 7 -6.93 -20.91 -2.32
N LYS A 8 -6.16 -21.05 -1.23
CA LYS A 8 -5.96 -20.01 -0.19
C LYS A 8 -5.47 -18.67 -0.75
N ASP A 9 -4.74 -18.68 -1.88
CA ASP A 9 -4.18 -17.48 -2.52
C ASP A 9 -5.20 -16.71 -3.39
N GLU A 10 -6.19 -17.37 -4.01
CA GLU A 10 -7.30 -16.72 -4.73
C GLU A 10 -8.15 -15.86 -3.78
N ARG A 11 -8.21 -16.25 -2.52
CA ARG A 11 -8.94 -15.51 -1.50
C ARG A 11 -8.20 -14.25 -1.01
N ILE A 12 -6.87 -14.13 -1.20
CA ILE A 12 -6.11 -12.98 -0.67
C ILE A 12 -6.50 -11.70 -1.40
N LEU A 13 -6.57 -11.74 -2.72
CA LEU A 13 -6.91 -10.56 -3.52
C LEU A 13 -8.38 -10.17 -3.39
N THR A 14 -9.29 -11.15 -3.40
CA THR A 14 -10.71 -10.89 -3.12
C THR A 14 -10.88 -10.30 -1.73
N ARG A 15 -10.26 -10.90 -0.73
CA ARG A 15 -10.30 -10.34 0.64
C ARG A 15 -9.69 -8.95 0.72
N MET A 16 -8.61 -8.69 0.01
CA MET A 16 -8.02 -7.36 -0.04
C MET A 16 -8.97 -6.35 -0.67
N ALA A 17 -9.61 -6.69 -1.80
CA ALA A 17 -10.63 -5.87 -2.42
C ALA A 17 -11.78 -5.57 -1.44
N ASP A 18 -12.35 -6.61 -0.84
CA ASP A 18 -13.45 -6.50 0.11
C ASP A 18 -13.10 -5.62 1.32
N GLU A 19 -11.91 -5.79 1.90
CA GLU A 19 -11.48 -4.99 3.06
C GLU A 19 -11.25 -3.52 2.68
N PHE A 20 -10.63 -3.25 1.52
CA PHE A 20 -10.44 -1.87 1.06
C PHE A 20 -11.74 -1.23 0.59
N GLU A 21 -12.70 -1.98 0.01
CA GLU A 21 -14.04 -1.49 -0.32
C GLU A 21 -14.79 -1.10 0.94
N GLN A 22 -14.77 -1.94 1.99
CA GLN A 22 -15.39 -1.62 3.27
C GLN A 22 -14.79 -0.35 3.89
N LEU A 23 -13.46 -0.18 3.83
CA LEU A 23 -12.81 1.05 4.27
C LEU A 23 -13.26 2.26 3.45
N ALA A 24 -13.38 2.12 2.12
CA ALA A 24 -13.85 3.18 1.23
C ALA A 24 -15.30 3.55 1.49
N ALA A 25 -16.18 2.56 1.68
CA ALA A 25 -17.59 2.77 2.00
C ALA A 25 -17.75 3.52 3.33
N HIS A 26 -16.95 3.17 4.34
CA HIS A 26 -16.94 3.86 5.62
C HIS A 26 -16.53 5.35 5.49
N LEU A 27 -15.54 5.64 4.64
CA LEU A 27 -15.07 7.01 4.36
C LEU A 27 -16.06 7.86 3.54
N ASN A 28 -16.97 7.23 2.81
CA ASN A 28 -17.99 7.89 2.01
C ASN A 28 -19.33 8.06 2.76
N SER A 29 -19.42 7.57 3.99
CA SER A 29 -20.59 7.76 4.85
C SER A 29 -20.78 9.24 5.24
N PRO A 30 -22.01 9.73 5.41
CA PRO A 30 -22.28 11.07 5.91
C PRO A 30 -21.93 11.27 7.40
N ALA A 31 -21.61 10.21 8.13
CA ALA A 31 -21.15 10.26 9.52
C ALA A 31 -19.75 10.85 9.66
N PRO A 32 -19.33 11.33 10.84
CA PRO A 32 -17.95 11.75 11.09
C PRO A 32 -16.99 10.65 10.66
N ILE A 33 -16.09 10.98 9.74
CA ILE A 33 -15.17 10.01 9.15
C ILE A 33 -14.08 9.73 10.15
N THR A 34 -14.12 8.57 10.79
CA THR A 34 -13.07 8.08 11.68
C THR A 34 -12.57 6.73 11.17
N MET A 35 -11.26 6.62 10.98
CA MET A 35 -10.61 5.40 10.50
C MET A 35 -10.04 4.61 11.68
N GLU A 36 -10.69 3.50 12.02
CA GLU A 36 -10.17 2.60 13.05
C GLU A 36 -8.81 2.02 12.66
N ILE A 37 -7.81 2.18 13.54
CA ILE A 37 -6.43 1.70 13.31
C ILE A 37 -6.41 0.20 13.03
N GLY A 38 -7.20 -0.58 13.77
CA GLY A 38 -7.26 -2.04 13.61
C GLY A 38 -7.73 -2.45 12.22
N LYS A 39 -8.84 -1.89 11.73
CA LYS A 39 -9.38 -2.17 10.40
C LYS A 39 -8.42 -1.74 9.29
N PHE A 40 -7.84 -0.54 9.43
CA PHE A 40 -6.86 -0.04 8.47
C PHE A 40 -5.63 -0.94 8.36
N THR A 41 -5.04 -1.32 9.49
CA THR A 41 -3.83 -2.15 9.51
C THR A 41 -4.11 -3.59 9.08
N GLN A 42 -5.30 -4.13 9.37
CA GLN A 42 -5.76 -5.43 8.87
C GLN A 42 -5.79 -5.44 7.33
N ALA A 43 -6.43 -4.47 6.70
CA ALA A 43 -6.44 -4.33 5.25
C ALA A 43 -5.02 -4.17 4.68
N CYS A 44 -4.18 -3.30 5.29
CA CYS A 44 -2.80 -3.10 4.88
C CYS A 44 -1.96 -4.39 4.95
N ARG A 45 -2.17 -5.28 5.91
CA ARG A 45 -1.46 -6.56 6.00
C ARG A 45 -1.70 -7.49 4.83
N LEU A 46 -2.85 -7.39 4.16
CA LEU A 46 -3.16 -8.18 2.97
C LEU A 46 -2.31 -7.79 1.75
N VAL A 47 -1.64 -6.65 1.80
CA VAL A 47 -0.75 -6.16 0.72
C VAL A 47 0.62 -6.86 0.72
N SER A 48 1.11 -7.29 1.89
CA SER A 48 2.44 -7.94 2.02
C SER A 48 2.64 -9.13 1.06
N PRO A 49 1.68 -10.07 0.89
CA PRO A 49 1.81 -11.14 -0.10
C PRO A 49 1.99 -10.65 -1.54
N LEU A 50 1.37 -9.52 -1.92
CA LEU A 50 1.51 -8.95 -3.27
C LEU A 50 2.95 -8.47 -3.52
N ILE A 51 3.56 -7.81 -2.54
CA ILE A 51 4.95 -7.35 -2.62
C ILE A 51 5.88 -8.56 -2.84
N ARG A 52 5.64 -9.67 -2.14
CA ARG A 52 6.42 -10.90 -2.29
C ARG A 52 6.29 -11.53 -3.69
N HIS A 53 5.14 -11.41 -4.32
CA HIS A 53 4.94 -11.93 -5.68
C HIS A 53 5.74 -11.17 -6.76
N LEU A 54 6.20 -9.95 -6.46
CA LEU A 54 7.13 -9.21 -7.32
C LEU A 54 8.55 -9.83 -7.36
N GLY A 55 8.86 -10.77 -6.48
CA GLY A 55 10.10 -11.52 -6.54
C GLY A 55 11.00 -11.39 -5.32
N VAL A 56 12.10 -12.15 -5.31
CA VAL A 56 13.00 -12.28 -4.14
C VAL A 56 13.64 -10.96 -3.76
N ALA A 57 14.00 -10.11 -4.73
CA ALA A 57 14.60 -8.81 -4.47
C ALA A 57 13.64 -7.86 -3.73
N MET A 58 12.32 -8.10 -3.81
CA MET A 58 11.33 -7.28 -3.11
C MET A 58 11.09 -7.72 -1.65
N LYS A 59 11.79 -8.76 -1.17
CA LYS A 59 11.69 -9.23 0.21
C LYS A 59 12.01 -8.13 1.23
N PHE A 60 13.00 -7.30 0.94
CA PHE A 60 13.33 -6.16 1.82
C PHE A 60 12.21 -5.12 1.85
N ALA A 61 11.58 -4.85 0.71
CA ALA A 61 10.42 -3.94 0.64
C ALA A 61 9.23 -4.50 1.42
N ASP A 62 8.98 -5.82 1.36
CA ASP A 62 7.95 -6.49 2.15
C ASP A 62 8.21 -6.38 3.67
N ILE A 63 9.45 -6.62 4.11
CA ILE A 63 9.82 -6.48 5.53
C ILE A 63 9.62 -5.04 5.97
N GLU A 64 10.15 -4.06 5.22
CA GLU A 64 9.99 -2.65 5.56
C GLU A 64 8.52 -2.22 5.61
N TYR A 65 7.71 -2.66 4.65
CA TYR A 65 6.28 -2.39 4.62
C TYR A 65 5.57 -2.95 5.85
N SER A 66 5.83 -4.22 6.17
CA SER A 66 5.23 -4.91 7.32
C SER A 66 5.61 -4.26 8.65
N ASP A 67 6.87 -3.81 8.78
CA ASP A 67 7.33 -3.06 9.95
C ASP A 67 6.60 -1.72 10.10
N LYS A 68 6.32 -1.02 8.98
CA LYS A 68 5.54 0.24 9.02
C LYS A 68 4.10 -0.01 9.45
N VAL A 69 3.44 -1.04 8.91
CA VAL A 69 2.07 -1.40 9.33
C VAL A 69 2.04 -1.73 10.82
N SER A 70 2.96 -2.55 11.31
CA SER A 70 3.09 -2.86 12.75
C SER A 70 3.44 -1.61 13.59
N GLY A 71 4.18 -0.66 13.01
CA GLY A 71 4.50 0.61 13.64
C GLY A 71 3.25 1.48 13.89
N ILE A 72 2.30 1.50 12.96
CA ILE A 72 1.01 2.18 13.15
C ILE A 72 0.24 1.56 14.30
N GLU A 73 0.16 0.22 14.39
CA GLU A 73 -0.50 -0.47 15.49
C GLU A 73 0.14 -0.13 16.85
N LYS A 74 1.47 -0.09 16.89
CA LYS A 74 2.20 0.26 18.12
C LYS A 74 1.93 1.71 18.53
N ALA A 75 1.95 2.64 17.57
CA ALA A 75 1.65 4.05 17.81
C ALA A 75 0.19 4.26 18.25
N GLY A 76 -0.72 3.42 17.75
CA GLY A 76 -2.15 3.46 18.02
C GLY A 76 -2.59 2.76 19.31
N LYS A 77 -1.70 2.16 20.11
CA LYS A 77 -2.09 1.42 21.31
C LYS A 77 -2.93 2.20 22.33
N SER A 78 -2.82 3.52 22.36
CA SER A 78 -3.51 4.41 23.30
C SER A 78 -4.60 5.26 22.66
N VAL A 79 -4.93 4.99 21.38
CA VAL A 79 -6.01 5.65 20.63
C VAL A 79 -6.63 4.62 19.68
N ASN A 80 -7.89 4.84 19.28
CA ASN A 80 -8.61 3.88 18.46
C ASN A 80 -8.58 4.23 16.96
N THR A 81 -8.45 5.52 16.63
CA THR A 81 -8.56 6.00 15.25
C THR A 81 -7.26 6.63 14.76
N LEU A 82 -7.09 6.69 13.44
CA LEU A 82 -5.96 7.40 12.83
C LEU A 82 -6.04 8.90 13.09
N GLU A 83 -7.24 9.46 13.13
CA GLU A 83 -7.49 10.87 13.44
C GLU A 83 -6.99 11.20 14.85
N ASP A 84 -7.40 10.42 15.86
CA ASP A 84 -6.94 10.62 17.24
C ASP A 84 -5.40 10.49 17.35
N LEU A 85 -4.80 9.57 16.59
CA LEU A 85 -3.35 9.42 16.53
C LEU A 85 -2.68 10.68 16.01
N LEU A 86 -3.19 11.24 14.91
CA LEU A 86 -2.65 12.43 14.28
C LEU A 86 -2.84 13.66 15.18
N ASP A 87 -4.03 13.85 15.73
CA ASP A 87 -4.35 14.97 16.61
C ASP A 87 -3.49 14.97 17.87
N ARG A 88 -3.28 13.80 18.47
CA ARG A 88 -2.37 13.64 19.61
C ARG A 88 -0.94 14.04 19.26
N GLU A 89 -0.42 13.60 18.11
CA GLU A 89 0.94 13.95 17.68
C GLU A 89 1.09 15.43 17.34
N ILE A 90 0.03 16.06 16.82
CA ILE A 90 -0.02 17.52 16.60
C ILE A 90 0.07 18.24 17.95
N GLN A 91 -0.80 17.88 18.91
CA GLN A 91 -0.85 18.51 20.23
C GLN A 91 0.49 18.36 20.99
N GLN A 92 1.15 17.20 20.84
CA GLN A 92 2.43 16.90 21.48
C GLN A 92 3.64 17.43 20.70
N ASN A 93 3.44 18.05 19.54
CA ASN A 93 4.50 18.47 18.61
C ASN A 93 5.52 17.34 18.28
N THR A 94 5.01 16.12 18.08
CA THR A 94 5.82 14.93 17.83
C THR A 94 5.80 14.44 16.38
N ILE A 95 5.04 15.07 15.49
CA ILE A 95 4.87 14.71 14.06
C ILE A 95 6.21 14.53 13.35
N LYS A 96 7.19 15.39 13.64
CA LYS A 96 8.52 15.39 12.98
C LYS A 96 9.45 14.29 13.51
N ARG A 97 9.11 13.59 14.58
CA ARG A 97 9.92 12.48 15.10
C ARG A 97 9.97 11.33 14.08
N HIS A 98 11.14 10.73 13.93
CA HIS A 98 11.35 9.65 12.95
C HIS A 98 10.40 8.47 13.15
N SER A 99 10.02 8.18 14.40
CA SER A 99 9.13 7.09 14.80
C SER A 99 7.67 7.51 14.97
N SER A 100 7.27 8.73 14.56
CA SER A 100 5.89 9.17 14.69
C SER A 100 4.95 8.33 13.81
N GLY A 101 3.75 8.07 14.32
CA GLY A 101 2.68 7.39 13.57
C GLY A 101 2.34 8.12 12.27
N SER A 102 2.33 9.46 12.31
CA SER A 102 2.13 10.31 11.13
C SER A 102 3.14 10.03 10.02
N ARG A 103 4.44 9.97 10.34
CA ARG A 103 5.48 9.67 9.33
C ARG A 103 5.41 8.23 8.83
N ILE A 104 5.08 7.30 9.72
CA ILE A 104 4.89 5.89 9.35
C ILE A 104 3.69 5.78 8.39
N LEU A 105 2.58 6.43 8.71
CA LEU A 105 1.37 6.43 7.89
C LEU A 105 1.60 6.98 6.48
N ILE A 106 2.38 8.07 6.35
CA ILE A 106 2.77 8.62 5.04
C ILE A 106 3.57 7.58 4.22
N ARG A 107 4.45 6.81 4.86
CA ARG A 107 5.23 5.76 4.16
C ARG A 107 4.34 4.61 3.72
N VAL A 108 3.40 4.16 4.55
CA VAL A 108 2.41 3.14 4.16
C VAL A 108 1.56 3.65 3.00
N LYS A 109 1.06 4.88 3.06
CA LYS A 109 0.32 5.52 1.96
C LYS A 109 1.12 5.46 0.65
N ARG A 110 2.40 5.86 0.67
CA ARG A 110 3.27 5.81 -0.53
C ARG A 110 3.41 4.40 -1.07
N SER A 111 3.53 3.39 -0.21
CA SER A 111 3.61 1.99 -0.64
C SER A 111 2.33 1.55 -1.36
N LEU A 112 1.16 1.94 -0.84
CA LEU A 112 -0.12 1.67 -1.47
C LEU A 112 -0.26 2.41 -2.82
N GLU A 113 0.16 3.65 -2.89
CA GLU A 113 0.18 4.46 -4.11
C GLU A 113 1.11 3.87 -5.18
N MET A 114 2.29 3.39 -4.78
CA MET A 114 3.20 2.69 -5.68
C MET A 114 2.55 1.42 -6.26
N LEU A 115 1.90 0.60 -5.44
CA LEU A 115 1.20 -0.58 -5.91
C LEU A 115 0.09 -0.23 -6.89
N LYS A 116 -0.67 0.80 -6.60
CA LYS A 116 -1.66 1.36 -7.53
C LYS A 116 -1.05 1.54 -8.91
N ILE A 117 -0.04 2.38 -8.99
CA ILE A 117 0.59 2.74 -10.27
C ILE A 117 1.14 1.48 -10.96
N ILE A 118 1.72 0.53 -10.22
CA ILE A 118 2.18 -0.74 -10.78
C ILE A 118 1.03 -1.48 -11.45
N PHE A 119 -0.12 -1.57 -10.79
CA PHE A 119 -1.29 -2.25 -11.36
C PHE A 119 -1.80 -1.53 -12.60
N GLU A 120 -2.03 -0.22 -12.55
CA GLU A 120 -2.50 0.58 -13.67
C GLU A 120 -1.57 0.47 -14.88
N GLN A 121 -0.27 0.65 -14.67
CA GLN A 121 0.73 0.57 -15.72
C GLN A 121 0.89 -0.85 -16.28
N THR A 122 0.79 -1.88 -15.44
CA THR A 122 0.86 -3.28 -15.88
C THR A 122 -0.32 -3.62 -16.78
N MET A 123 -1.51 -3.12 -16.49
CA MET A 123 -2.69 -3.35 -17.31
C MET A 123 -2.66 -2.56 -18.62
N ALA A 124 -2.22 -1.31 -18.57
CA ALA A 124 -2.11 -0.46 -19.77
C ALA A 124 -0.99 -0.90 -20.73
N SER A 125 0.04 -1.60 -20.22
CA SER A 125 1.18 -2.04 -20.99
C SER A 125 0.86 -3.29 -21.81
N SER A 126 1.19 -3.28 -23.11
CA SER A 126 1.25 -4.48 -23.97
C SER A 126 2.56 -5.27 -23.82
N GLY A 127 3.53 -4.75 -23.04
CA GLY A 127 4.85 -5.35 -22.87
C GLY A 127 4.85 -6.65 -22.05
N TYR A 128 5.90 -7.46 -22.27
CA TYR A 128 6.09 -8.74 -21.56
C TYR A 128 6.71 -8.58 -20.15
N SER A 129 7.28 -7.41 -19.85
CA SER A 129 7.96 -7.15 -18.60
C SER A 129 7.12 -6.27 -17.67
N ILE A 130 7.22 -6.50 -16.36
CA ILE A 130 6.69 -5.57 -15.34
C ILE A 130 7.75 -4.57 -14.88
N MET A 131 8.95 -4.60 -15.44
CA MET A 131 10.05 -3.72 -15.03
C MET A 131 9.69 -2.25 -15.28
N ASP A 132 9.15 -1.91 -16.45
CA ASP A 132 8.78 -0.52 -16.78
C ASP A 132 7.63 0.00 -15.91
N PRO A 133 6.51 -0.74 -15.71
CA PRO A 133 5.50 -0.41 -14.71
C PRO A 133 6.07 -0.13 -13.32
N VAL A 134 6.92 -1.03 -12.78
CA VAL A 134 7.51 -0.89 -11.46
C VAL A 134 8.48 0.30 -11.39
N ASN A 135 9.31 0.50 -12.42
CA ASN A 135 10.24 1.62 -12.49
C ASN A 135 9.51 2.97 -12.57
N THR A 136 8.44 3.04 -13.35
CA THR A 136 7.59 4.24 -13.44
C THR A 136 6.97 4.57 -12.09
N ALA A 137 6.37 3.60 -11.43
CA ALA A 137 5.79 3.76 -10.10
C ALA A 137 6.84 4.19 -9.07
N TYR A 138 8.02 3.56 -9.08
CA TYR A 138 9.12 3.92 -8.19
C TYR A 138 9.58 5.37 -8.41
N LYS A 139 9.76 5.78 -9.67
CA LYS A 139 10.18 7.14 -10.00
C LYS A 139 9.19 8.20 -9.51
N GLN A 140 7.90 7.92 -9.61
CA GLN A 140 6.86 8.84 -9.17
C GLN A 140 6.73 8.93 -7.66
N VAL A 141 6.86 7.81 -6.94
CA VAL A 141 6.46 7.73 -5.54
C VAL A 141 7.64 7.79 -4.57
N PHE A 142 8.70 7.04 -4.80
CA PHE A 142 9.80 6.88 -3.83
C PHE A 142 11.11 7.55 -4.24
N TYR A 143 11.38 7.65 -5.53
CA TYR A 143 12.66 8.20 -6.02
C TYR A 143 13.02 9.57 -5.43
N PRO A 144 12.08 10.54 -5.28
CA PRO A 144 12.41 11.84 -4.69
C PRO A 144 12.90 11.78 -3.25
N TYR A 145 12.54 10.70 -2.52
CA TYR A 145 12.83 10.55 -1.08
C TYR A 145 13.98 9.59 -0.78
N HIS A 146 14.49 8.88 -1.79
CA HIS A 146 15.57 7.91 -1.63
C HIS A 146 16.93 8.54 -1.96
N GLY A 147 17.92 8.27 -1.11
CA GLY A 147 19.30 8.64 -1.36
C GLY A 147 19.93 7.81 -2.49
N TRP A 148 21.12 8.23 -2.93
CA TRP A 148 21.81 7.60 -4.05
C TRP A 148 22.00 6.08 -3.90
N ALA A 149 22.43 5.62 -2.75
CA ALA A 149 22.67 4.18 -2.49
C ALA A 149 21.40 3.36 -2.67
N THR A 150 20.28 3.83 -2.10
CA THR A 150 18.96 3.17 -2.24
C THR A 150 18.49 3.16 -3.69
N ARG A 151 18.69 4.27 -4.43
CA ARG A 151 18.33 4.33 -5.86
C ARG A 151 19.12 3.31 -6.68
N LYS A 152 20.42 3.12 -6.40
CA LYS A 152 21.25 2.10 -7.05
C LYS A 152 20.80 0.68 -6.71
N ALA A 153 20.48 0.41 -5.44
CA ALA A 153 19.95 -0.89 -5.03
C ALA A 153 18.62 -1.23 -5.72
N VAL A 154 17.70 -0.26 -5.80
CA VAL A 154 16.43 -0.44 -6.51
C VAL A 154 16.67 -0.69 -8.01
N ALA A 155 17.56 0.08 -8.65
CA ALA A 155 17.89 -0.14 -10.05
C ALA A 155 18.38 -1.58 -10.33
N GLY A 156 19.22 -2.12 -9.45
CA GLY A 156 19.64 -3.53 -9.53
C GLY A 156 18.48 -4.52 -9.32
N ALA A 157 17.60 -4.24 -8.36
CA ALA A 157 16.45 -5.09 -8.05
C ALA A 157 15.43 -5.16 -9.22
N LEU A 158 15.28 -4.08 -10.01
CA LEU A 158 14.38 -4.04 -11.16
C LEU A 158 14.68 -5.14 -12.19
N HIS A 159 15.95 -5.47 -12.39
CA HIS A 159 16.37 -6.53 -13.34
C HIS A 159 16.02 -7.94 -12.89
N THR A 160 15.64 -8.14 -11.63
CA THR A 160 15.26 -9.44 -11.07
C THR A 160 13.74 -9.65 -11.05
N LEU A 161 12.98 -8.69 -11.54
CA LEU A 161 11.51 -8.76 -11.57
C LEU A 161 11.04 -9.86 -12.53
N PRO A 162 9.93 -10.55 -12.22
CA PRO A 162 9.35 -11.55 -13.10
C PRO A 162 8.78 -10.93 -14.39
N THR A 163 8.55 -11.76 -15.39
CA THR A 163 7.74 -11.36 -16.55
C THR A 163 6.30 -11.05 -16.14
N LYS A 164 5.59 -10.28 -16.95
CA LYS A 164 4.18 -9.95 -16.71
C LYS A 164 3.33 -11.22 -16.57
N SER A 165 3.51 -12.19 -17.47
CA SER A 165 2.76 -13.45 -17.42
C SER A 165 3.04 -14.26 -16.14
N LEU A 166 4.30 -14.32 -15.70
CA LEU A 166 4.66 -15.00 -14.46
C LEU A 166 4.11 -14.27 -13.23
N PHE A 167 4.13 -12.95 -13.23
CA PHE A 167 3.56 -12.12 -12.15
C PHE A 167 2.05 -12.37 -12.04
N LEU A 168 1.30 -12.25 -13.15
CA LEU A 168 -0.13 -12.53 -13.18
C LEU A 168 -0.46 -13.97 -12.78
N LYS A 169 0.34 -14.95 -13.25
CA LYS A 169 0.19 -16.35 -12.85
C LYS A 169 0.41 -16.55 -11.34
N ARG A 170 1.40 -15.88 -10.75
CA ARG A 170 1.66 -15.95 -9.29
C ARG A 170 0.52 -15.35 -8.49
N LEU A 171 -0.09 -14.29 -8.99
CA LEU A 171 -1.28 -13.69 -8.40
C LEU A 171 -2.54 -14.53 -8.64
N LYS A 172 -2.48 -15.55 -9.52
CA LYS A 172 -3.62 -16.35 -9.98
C LYS A 172 -4.78 -15.49 -10.47
N LEU A 173 -4.43 -14.40 -11.09
CA LEU A 173 -5.40 -13.42 -11.58
C LEU A 173 -5.79 -13.75 -13.00
N ASP A 174 -7.09 -13.85 -13.20
CA ASP A 174 -7.73 -13.43 -14.42
C ASP A 174 -7.62 -11.91 -14.56
N ALA A 175 -7.37 -11.41 -15.77
CA ALA A 175 -7.20 -9.98 -16.01
C ALA A 175 -8.39 -9.14 -15.53
N GLN A 176 -9.59 -9.71 -15.51
CA GLN A 176 -10.81 -9.05 -15.04
C GLN A 176 -10.83 -8.82 -13.52
N LEU A 177 -10.43 -9.83 -12.73
CA LEU A 177 -10.35 -9.69 -11.28
C LEU A 177 -9.25 -8.69 -10.87
N PHE A 178 -8.16 -8.65 -11.63
CA PHE A 178 -7.07 -7.69 -11.43
C PHE A 178 -7.51 -6.24 -11.63
N ILE A 179 -8.37 -5.99 -12.64
CA ILE A 179 -8.96 -4.68 -12.90
C ILE A 179 -9.89 -4.28 -11.75
N ALA A 180 -10.77 -5.18 -11.30
CA ALA A 180 -11.71 -4.92 -10.21
C ALA A 180 -10.97 -4.55 -8.92
N VAL A 181 -9.99 -5.35 -8.49
CA VAL A 181 -9.13 -5.05 -7.32
C VAL A 181 -8.44 -3.70 -7.48
N GLY A 182 -7.96 -3.38 -8.68
CA GLY A 182 -7.40 -2.07 -9.01
C GLY A 182 -8.39 -0.95 -8.74
N PHE A 183 -9.58 -0.97 -9.31
CA PHE A 183 -10.57 0.11 -9.21
C PHE A 183 -11.04 0.37 -7.77
N GLU A 184 -11.25 -0.67 -6.98
CA GLU A 184 -11.74 -0.53 -5.60
C GLU A 184 -10.66 -0.05 -4.64
N PHE A 185 -9.41 -0.48 -4.83
CA PHE A 185 -8.25 0.07 -4.12
C PHE A 185 -8.14 1.61 -4.31
N PHE A 186 -8.75 2.16 -5.37
CA PHE A 186 -8.70 3.57 -5.76
C PHE A 186 -9.88 4.40 -5.28
N GLY A 187 -10.99 3.77 -4.89
CA GLY A 187 -12.14 4.44 -4.29
C GLY A 187 -11.81 5.09 -2.95
N ILE A 188 -10.74 4.66 -2.29
CA ILE A 188 -10.20 5.34 -1.11
C ILE A 188 -9.53 6.64 -1.58
N ARG A 189 -10.35 7.60 -1.91
CA ARG A 189 -9.92 8.99 -2.05
C ARG A 189 -9.49 9.43 -0.65
N TRP A 190 -8.16 9.37 -0.41
CA TRP A 190 -7.52 9.80 0.83
C TRP A 190 -7.93 11.24 1.18
N ARG A 191 -9.17 11.40 1.65
CA ARG A 191 -9.74 12.66 2.16
C ARG A 191 -9.26 12.94 3.59
N PHE A 192 -8.03 12.62 3.88
CA PHE A 192 -7.44 13.09 5.12
C PHE A 192 -7.17 14.59 4.99
N HIS A 193 -8.17 15.40 5.31
CA HIS A 193 -7.98 16.87 5.44
C HIS A 193 -6.88 17.17 6.46
N SER A 194 -6.83 16.41 7.55
CA SER A 194 -5.75 16.43 8.56
C SER A 194 -4.38 16.01 8.00
N MET A 195 -4.31 15.14 6.98
CA MET A 195 -3.05 14.78 6.34
C MET A 195 -2.45 15.90 5.48
N ARG A 196 -3.23 16.87 5.00
CA ARG A 196 -2.65 18.06 4.33
C ARG A 196 -1.78 18.86 5.31
N VAL A 197 -2.21 18.97 6.56
CA VAL A 197 -1.43 19.62 7.62
C VAL A 197 -0.15 18.81 7.91
N CYS A 198 -0.25 17.46 7.95
CA CYS A 198 0.92 16.59 8.12
C CYS A 198 1.89 16.65 6.94
N CYS A 199 1.41 16.69 5.68
CA CYS A 199 2.27 16.79 4.50
C CYS A 199 3.02 18.12 4.46
N SER A 200 2.39 19.23 4.76
CA SER A 200 3.07 20.55 4.82
C SER A 200 4.08 20.64 5.98
N ALA A 201 3.80 20.00 7.11
CA ALA A 201 4.70 19.95 8.25
C ALA A 201 5.90 18.98 8.10
N CYS A 202 5.80 17.98 7.20
CA CYS A 202 6.85 16.99 6.96
C CYS A 202 7.71 17.29 5.72
N SER A 203 7.35 18.30 4.91
CA SER A 203 8.05 18.67 3.67
C SER A 203 9.10 19.76 3.88
N GLY A 204 9.34 20.20 5.13
CA GLY A 204 10.38 21.13 5.53
C GLY A 204 11.57 20.45 6.18
#